data_196ad5a3365efdc417826fd125da98b1
#
_entry.id   196ad5a3365efdc417826fd125da98b1
#
_cell.length_a   1.000
_cell.length_b   1.000
_cell.length_c   1.000
_cell.angle_alpha   90.00
_cell.angle_beta   90.00
_cell.angle_gamma   90.00
#
_symmetry.space_group_name_H-M   'P 1'
#
loop_
_entity.id
_entity.type
_entity.pdbx_description
1 polymer ?
#
loop_
_entity_poly.entity_id
_entity_poly.type
_entity_poly.pdbx_seq_one_letter_code
_entity_poly.pdbx_strand_id
1 'polypeptide(L)'
;MYTDNFEEEILFTPARKDGEACNHLKIVTAFTDVERISSHLIKLFDGRNKEYVSGIKVDIILGMTKGTGLTQKKHDKICSLIKRLNSVSGMPQISCNYIVEGKQVHSKVYVWCRGRKAIEAFNGSANYTMNAFFARRECMDVCNPKEANHYFNSLLPDTINCFDGQIKDKVSFSSKKNVEDDVADTNLENLSWENYQTIEPVDTLEVSLLKADGSDTGYGSGVNWGIRKNGYKRNRNQAYIPYNVADHKDGFFPDVNADGTYPVFKV
;
A
#
# COMPACT_ATOMS: atom_id res chain seq x y z
N MET A 1 -3.31 19.53 -11.72
CA MET A 1 -2.05 18.74 -11.68
C MET A 1 -1.61 18.63 -10.23
N TYR A 2 -1.32 17.42 -9.76
CA TYR A 2 -0.88 17.11 -8.41
C TYR A 2 0.59 16.70 -8.45
N THR A 3 1.42 17.31 -7.63
CA THR A 3 2.88 17.03 -7.56
C THR A 3 3.33 16.58 -6.17
N ASP A 4 2.52 16.89 -5.15
CA ASP A 4 2.77 16.55 -3.75
C ASP A 4 1.49 16.03 -3.11
N ASN A 5 1.60 15.09 -2.16
CA ASN A 5 0.51 14.55 -1.35
C ASN A 5 -0.71 14.02 -2.14
N PHE A 6 -0.49 13.58 -3.38
CA PHE A 6 -1.57 13.12 -4.26
C PHE A 6 -2.15 11.74 -3.87
N GLU A 7 -1.58 11.06 -2.89
CA GLU A 7 -2.09 9.78 -2.41
C GLU A 7 -3.54 9.90 -1.94
N GLU A 8 -3.82 10.89 -1.10
CA GLU A 8 -5.15 11.11 -0.55
C GLU A 8 -6.16 11.40 -1.67
N GLU A 9 -5.82 12.30 -2.58
CA GLU A 9 -6.67 12.72 -3.68
C GLU A 9 -7.00 11.59 -4.65
N ILE A 10 -6.00 10.75 -4.98
CA ILE A 10 -6.17 9.71 -6.00
C ILE A 10 -6.74 8.42 -5.42
N LEU A 11 -6.34 8.03 -4.21
CA LEU A 11 -6.65 6.70 -3.68
C LEU A 11 -7.77 6.68 -2.62
N PHE A 12 -8.09 7.82 -2.01
CA PHE A 12 -9.00 7.83 -0.87
C PHE A 12 -10.17 8.80 -1.01
N THR A 13 -9.93 10.03 -1.43
CA THR A 13 -10.99 11.06 -1.55
C THR A 13 -12.21 10.59 -2.35
N PRO A 14 -12.08 9.91 -3.51
CA PRO A 14 -13.25 9.47 -4.25
C PRO A 14 -14.09 8.37 -3.55
N ALA A 15 -13.51 7.68 -2.56
CA ALA A 15 -14.21 6.65 -1.77
C ALA A 15 -14.90 7.20 -0.52
N ARG A 16 -14.78 8.49 -0.22
CA ARG A 16 -15.37 9.12 0.96
C ARG A 16 -16.89 9.16 0.90
N LYS A 17 -17.53 8.99 2.06
CA LYS A 17 -19.00 8.98 2.20
C LYS A 17 -19.67 10.33 2.01
N ASP A 18 -18.93 11.40 2.23
CA ASP A 18 -19.41 12.80 2.16
C ASP A 18 -19.46 13.36 0.73
N GLY A 19 -19.00 12.59 -0.25
CA GLY A 19 -18.97 12.96 -1.65
C GLY A 19 -19.81 12.06 -2.55
N GLU A 20 -19.50 12.07 -3.84
CA GLU A 20 -20.04 11.12 -4.82
C GLU A 20 -19.44 9.73 -4.66
N ALA A 21 -19.47 9.19 -3.49
CA ALA A 21 -18.75 8.01 -3.02
C ALA A 21 -18.66 6.91 -4.08
N CYS A 22 -17.44 6.66 -4.54
CA CYS A 22 -17.11 5.62 -5.47
C CYS A 22 -16.76 4.32 -4.75
N ASN A 23 -17.18 3.20 -5.31
CA ASN A 23 -16.95 1.88 -4.71
C ASN A 23 -16.14 0.93 -5.60
N HIS A 24 -15.58 1.41 -6.69
CA HIS A 24 -14.78 0.59 -7.59
C HIS A 24 -13.62 1.39 -8.17
N LEU A 25 -12.40 1.04 -7.79
CA LEU A 25 -11.18 1.60 -8.35
C LEU A 25 -10.58 0.64 -9.38
N LYS A 26 -10.33 1.17 -10.57
CA LYS A 26 -9.63 0.49 -11.66
C LYS A 26 -8.28 1.13 -11.86
N ILE A 27 -7.22 0.34 -11.85
CA ILE A 27 -5.84 0.82 -11.94
C ILE A 27 -5.15 0.18 -13.15
N VAL A 28 -4.60 1.00 -14.03
CA VAL A 28 -3.60 0.57 -15.00
C VAL A 28 -2.26 1.11 -14.53
N THR A 29 -1.27 0.25 -14.38
CA THR A 29 0.06 0.64 -13.92
C THR A 29 1.14 -0.21 -14.57
N ALA A 30 2.31 0.35 -14.80
CA ALA A 30 3.44 -0.44 -15.32
C ALA A 30 3.98 -1.39 -14.25
N PHE A 31 4.11 -0.92 -13.02
CA PHE A 31 4.66 -1.65 -11.88
C PHE A 31 3.79 -1.46 -10.64
N THR A 32 3.82 -2.47 -9.76
CA THR A 32 3.19 -2.40 -8.43
C THR A 32 4.07 -3.10 -7.41
N ASP A 33 3.83 -2.88 -6.13
CA ASP A 33 4.41 -3.62 -5.02
C ASP A 33 3.35 -4.04 -4.00
N VAL A 34 3.66 -5.07 -3.22
CA VAL A 34 2.73 -5.64 -2.22
C VAL A 34 2.50 -4.68 -1.05
N GLU A 35 3.48 -3.85 -0.75
CA GLU A 35 3.43 -2.82 0.30
C GLU A 35 2.40 -1.76 -0.05
N ARG A 36 2.38 -1.29 -1.31
CA ARG A 36 1.37 -0.33 -1.78
C ARG A 36 -0.03 -0.91 -1.76
N ILE A 37 -0.20 -2.11 -2.30
CA ILE A 37 -1.50 -2.81 -2.29
C ILE A 37 -1.99 -2.95 -0.83
N SER A 38 -1.13 -3.45 0.04
CA SER A 38 -1.46 -3.72 1.43
C SER A 38 -1.86 -2.43 2.17
N SER A 39 -1.01 -1.40 2.18
CA SER A 39 -1.25 -0.16 2.91
C SER A 39 -2.54 0.56 2.44
N HIS A 40 -2.79 0.58 1.12
CA HIS A 40 -4.00 1.19 0.57
C HIS A 40 -5.27 0.47 1.05
N LEU A 41 -5.31 -0.86 0.88
CA LEU A 41 -6.53 -1.62 1.21
C LEU A 41 -6.82 -1.67 2.72
N ILE A 42 -5.77 -1.69 3.55
CA ILE A 42 -5.93 -1.61 5.00
C ILE A 42 -6.51 -0.26 5.40
N LYS A 43 -5.96 0.84 4.89
CA LYS A 43 -6.47 2.19 5.21
C LYS A 43 -7.95 2.32 4.81
N LEU A 44 -8.36 1.81 3.65
CA LEU A 44 -9.76 1.76 3.25
C LEU A 44 -10.60 0.88 4.18
N PHE A 45 -10.08 -0.25 4.61
CA PHE A 45 -10.75 -1.17 5.52
C PHE A 45 -10.94 -0.55 6.90
N ASP A 46 -9.91 0.06 7.47
CA ASP A 46 -9.95 0.69 8.79
C ASP A 46 -10.91 1.88 8.82
N GLY A 47 -10.96 2.66 7.74
CA GLY A 47 -11.87 3.80 7.59
C GLY A 47 -13.30 3.46 7.13
N ARG A 48 -13.61 2.18 6.76
CA ARG A 48 -14.90 1.80 6.13
C ARG A 48 -16.15 2.15 6.92
N ASN A 49 -16.07 2.16 8.22
CA ASN A 49 -17.22 2.48 9.09
C ASN A 49 -17.36 3.98 9.37
N LYS A 50 -16.31 4.76 9.18
CA LYS A 50 -16.22 6.19 9.50
C LYS A 50 -16.22 7.05 8.24
N GLU A 51 -15.20 6.92 7.41
CA GLU A 51 -14.89 7.83 6.33
C GLU A 51 -15.26 7.27 4.94
N TYR A 52 -14.97 5.98 4.69
CA TYR A 52 -15.09 5.38 3.37
C TYR A 52 -16.34 4.51 3.23
N VAL A 53 -16.79 4.34 1.99
CA VAL A 53 -17.87 3.40 1.68
C VAL A 53 -17.41 1.96 1.88
N SER A 54 -18.35 1.08 2.20
CA SER A 54 -18.11 -0.36 2.26
C SER A 54 -18.19 -1.02 0.89
N GLY A 55 -17.65 -2.24 0.78
CA GLY A 55 -17.76 -3.06 -0.41
C GLY A 55 -16.95 -2.53 -1.61
N ILE A 56 -15.85 -1.83 -1.33
CA ILE A 56 -14.93 -1.34 -2.37
C ILE A 56 -14.31 -2.52 -3.12
N LYS A 57 -14.19 -2.34 -4.45
CA LYS A 57 -13.44 -3.23 -5.35
C LYS A 57 -12.24 -2.49 -5.92
N VAL A 58 -11.13 -3.20 -6.09
CA VAL A 58 -9.92 -2.69 -6.73
C VAL A 58 -9.46 -3.67 -7.79
N ASP A 59 -9.48 -3.26 -9.05
CA ASP A 59 -9.02 -4.06 -10.18
C ASP A 59 -7.73 -3.45 -10.73
N ILE A 60 -6.65 -4.24 -10.77
CA ILE A 60 -5.34 -3.82 -11.24
C ILE A 60 -5.02 -4.52 -12.58
N ILE A 61 -4.59 -3.74 -13.57
CA ILE A 61 -3.89 -4.23 -14.75
C ILE A 61 -2.42 -3.86 -14.62
N LEU A 62 -1.56 -4.88 -14.53
CA LEU A 62 -0.11 -4.73 -14.51
C LEU A 62 0.44 -4.82 -15.93
N GLY A 63 1.07 -3.75 -16.40
CA GLY A 63 1.40 -3.57 -17.81
C GLY A 63 2.78 -4.07 -18.23
N MET A 64 3.79 -3.96 -17.36
CA MET A 64 5.19 -4.35 -17.64
C MET A 64 5.47 -5.74 -17.08
N THR A 65 4.92 -6.76 -17.73
CA THR A 65 4.98 -8.16 -17.29
C THR A 65 5.95 -9.03 -18.12
N LYS A 66 6.45 -8.51 -19.25
CA LYS A 66 7.40 -9.19 -20.12
C LYS A 66 8.85 -8.72 -19.84
N GLY A 67 9.82 -9.55 -20.15
CA GLY A 67 11.24 -9.21 -19.99
C GLY A 67 11.66 -9.13 -18.51
N THR A 68 11.99 -7.94 -18.02
CA THR A 68 12.41 -7.71 -16.63
C THR A 68 11.27 -7.26 -15.71
N GLY A 69 10.04 -7.15 -16.23
CA GLY A 69 8.94 -6.46 -15.54
C GLY A 69 8.35 -7.21 -14.34
N LEU A 70 8.35 -8.53 -14.34
CA LEU A 70 7.75 -9.33 -13.27
C LEU A 70 8.64 -10.53 -12.96
N THR A 71 9.04 -10.68 -11.69
CA THR A 71 9.75 -11.88 -11.21
C THR A 71 8.77 -12.91 -10.66
N GLN A 72 9.16 -14.20 -10.65
CA GLN A 72 8.35 -15.26 -10.03
C GLN A 72 8.07 -14.94 -8.56
N LYS A 73 9.09 -14.50 -7.79
CA LYS A 73 8.96 -14.12 -6.38
C LYS A 73 7.92 -13.01 -6.18
N LYS A 74 7.90 -12.00 -7.07
CA LYS A 74 6.93 -10.89 -6.98
C LYS A 74 5.51 -11.35 -7.31
N HIS A 75 5.36 -12.20 -8.33
CA HIS A 75 4.08 -12.84 -8.64
C HIS A 75 3.54 -13.63 -7.44
N ASP A 76 4.36 -14.48 -6.83
CA ASP A 76 3.96 -15.33 -5.70
C ASP A 76 3.55 -14.47 -4.49
N LYS A 77 4.28 -13.38 -4.20
CA LYS A 77 3.94 -12.41 -3.15
C LYS A 77 2.60 -11.71 -3.43
N ILE A 78 2.37 -11.25 -4.67
CA ILE A 78 1.10 -10.61 -5.07
C ILE A 78 -0.06 -11.59 -4.90
N CYS A 79 0.07 -12.80 -5.41
CA CYS A 79 -0.98 -13.83 -5.30
C CYS A 79 -1.29 -14.17 -3.84
N SER A 80 -0.26 -14.37 -3.02
CA SER A 80 -0.41 -14.68 -1.60
C SER A 80 -1.12 -13.54 -0.86
N LEU A 81 -0.75 -12.28 -1.14
CA LEU A 81 -1.39 -11.11 -0.57
C LEU A 81 -2.86 -11.02 -0.97
N ILE A 82 -3.17 -11.10 -2.27
CA ILE A 82 -4.54 -10.98 -2.79
C ILE A 82 -5.43 -12.07 -2.20
N LYS A 83 -4.97 -13.32 -2.19
CA LYS A 83 -5.71 -14.44 -1.59
C LYS A 83 -6.05 -14.17 -0.13
N ARG A 84 -5.07 -13.69 0.64
CA ARG A 84 -5.23 -13.35 2.05
C ARG A 84 -6.21 -12.19 2.25
N LEU A 85 -6.03 -11.07 1.54
CA LEU A 85 -6.92 -9.91 1.67
C LEU A 85 -8.37 -10.26 1.32
N ASN A 86 -8.59 -10.97 0.21
CA ASN A 86 -9.93 -11.38 -0.22
C ASN A 86 -10.60 -12.39 0.73
N SER A 87 -9.85 -13.04 1.64
CA SER A 87 -10.41 -13.94 2.66
C SER A 87 -10.91 -13.20 3.91
N VAL A 88 -10.56 -11.92 4.08
CA VAL A 88 -10.98 -11.13 5.25
C VAL A 88 -12.34 -10.50 4.99
N SER A 89 -13.31 -10.77 5.87
CA SER A 89 -14.67 -10.21 5.76
C SER A 89 -14.64 -8.67 5.86
N GLY A 90 -15.29 -7.99 4.92
CA GLY A 90 -15.36 -6.53 4.86
C GLY A 90 -14.13 -5.85 4.28
N MET A 91 -13.05 -6.58 3.98
CA MET A 91 -11.90 -6.04 3.24
C MET A 91 -12.30 -5.66 1.81
N PRO A 92 -11.77 -4.56 1.24
CA PRO A 92 -11.93 -4.30 -0.17
C PRO A 92 -11.51 -5.49 -1.03
N GLN A 93 -12.36 -5.89 -1.98
CA GLN A 93 -12.05 -6.99 -2.89
C GLN A 93 -11.02 -6.54 -3.93
N ILE A 94 -10.01 -7.35 -4.17
CA ILE A 94 -8.95 -7.02 -5.12
C ILE A 94 -8.75 -8.10 -6.16
N SER A 95 -8.54 -7.69 -7.43
CA SER A 95 -8.05 -8.54 -8.51
C SER A 95 -6.81 -7.93 -9.17
N CYS A 96 -5.95 -8.78 -9.75
CA CYS A 96 -4.79 -8.35 -10.50
C CYS A 96 -4.68 -9.16 -11.79
N ASN A 97 -4.61 -8.46 -12.90
CA ASN A 97 -4.46 -9.03 -14.23
C ASN A 97 -3.15 -8.56 -14.85
N TYR A 98 -2.50 -9.42 -15.60
CA TYR A 98 -1.22 -9.16 -16.27
C TYR A 98 -1.41 -9.04 -17.76
N ILE A 99 -0.83 -8.03 -18.39
CA ILE A 99 -0.76 -7.93 -19.84
C ILE A 99 0.11 -9.07 -20.37
N VAL A 100 -0.46 -9.94 -21.19
CA VAL A 100 0.22 -11.09 -21.82
C VAL A 100 0.21 -11.05 -23.34
N GLU A 101 -0.72 -10.30 -23.95
CA GLU A 101 -0.80 -10.13 -25.39
C GLU A 101 -0.50 -8.67 -25.79
N GLY A 102 -0.32 -8.42 -27.06
CA GLY A 102 -0.07 -7.08 -27.57
C GLY A 102 1.22 -6.44 -27.08
N LYS A 103 1.21 -5.10 -27.00
CA LYS A 103 2.33 -4.29 -26.52
C LYS A 103 2.27 -4.18 -24.99
N GLN A 104 3.46 -4.09 -24.37
CA GLN A 104 3.53 -3.75 -22.94
C GLN A 104 2.93 -2.36 -22.68
N VAL A 105 2.29 -2.24 -21.52
CA VAL A 105 1.59 -1.03 -21.09
C VAL A 105 2.41 -0.33 -20.02
N HIS A 106 2.80 0.92 -20.28
CA HIS A 106 3.56 1.75 -19.34
C HIS A 106 2.75 2.94 -18.80
N SER A 107 1.48 3.04 -19.16
CA SER A 107 0.57 4.07 -18.65
C SER A 107 0.24 3.88 -17.16
N LYS A 108 -0.10 4.99 -16.50
CA LYS A 108 -0.57 5.01 -15.12
C LYS A 108 -1.90 5.76 -15.14
N VAL A 109 -2.97 5.01 -14.92
CA VAL A 109 -4.34 5.52 -14.97
C VAL A 109 -5.11 4.93 -13.80
N TYR A 110 -5.83 5.79 -13.09
CA TYR A 110 -6.65 5.45 -11.94
C TYR A 110 -8.07 5.92 -12.23
N VAL A 111 -9.05 5.02 -12.19
CA VAL A 111 -10.45 5.34 -12.51
C VAL A 111 -11.35 4.92 -11.38
N TRP A 112 -12.00 5.86 -10.77
CA TRP A 112 -13.03 5.60 -9.78
C TRP A 112 -14.41 5.55 -10.40
N CYS A 113 -15.15 4.51 -10.04
CA CYS A 113 -16.50 4.26 -10.52
C CYS A 113 -17.48 4.12 -9.36
N ARG A 114 -18.72 4.54 -9.61
CA ARG A 114 -19.89 4.20 -8.79
C ARG A 114 -20.74 3.21 -9.60
N GLY A 115 -20.70 1.95 -9.18
CA GLY A 115 -21.25 0.87 -9.99
C GLY A 115 -20.55 0.77 -11.36
N ARG A 116 -21.29 0.97 -12.43
CA ARG A 116 -20.76 0.93 -13.81
C ARG A 116 -20.31 2.30 -14.35
N LYS A 117 -20.66 3.39 -13.66
CA LYS A 117 -20.39 4.76 -14.11
C LYS A 117 -19.04 5.22 -13.62
N ALA A 118 -18.13 5.59 -14.52
CA ALA A 118 -16.89 6.28 -14.18
C ALA A 118 -17.21 7.71 -13.73
N ILE A 119 -16.72 8.09 -12.58
CA ILE A 119 -17.00 9.36 -11.91
C ILE A 119 -15.77 10.26 -11.96
N GLU A 120 -14.60 9.72 -11.60
CA GLU A 120 -13.38 10.46 -11.52
C GLU A 120 -12.20 9.62 -12.05
N ALA A 121 -11.23 10.27 -12.67
CA ALA A 121 -10.05 9.58 -13.19
C ALA A 121 -8.83 10.48 -13.17
N PHE A 122 -7.67 9.83 -12.99
CA PHE A 122 -6.35 10.45 -12.93
C PHE A 122 -5.39 9.70 -13.83
N ASN A 123 -4.48 10.45 -14.46
CA ASN A 123 -3.36 9.89 -15.20
C ASN A 123 -2.08 10.67 -14.90
N GLY A 124 -0.93 10.07 -15.20
CA GLY A 124 0.34 10.74 -14.97
C GLY A 124 1.53 9.77 -14.94
N SER A 125 2.53 10.12 -14.13
CA SER A 125 3.78 9.36 -14.06
C SER A 125 3.83 8.33 -12.92
N ALA A 126 3.01 8.47 -11.86
CA ALA A 126 3.07 7.67 -10.65
C ALA A 126 2.57 6.23 -10.87
N ASN A 127 3.48 5.25 -10.78
CA ASN A 127 3.11 3.85 -10.67
C ASN A 127 2.38 3.56 -9.35
N TYR A 128 1.62 2.48 -9.30
CA TYR A 128 0.99 2.02 -8.06
C TYR A 128 2.01 1.29 -7.17
N THR A 129 3.01 2.05 -6.70
CA THR A 129 4.12 1.60 -5.85
C THR A 129 4.36 2.56 -4.69
N MET A 130 4.93 2.08 -3.58
CA MET A 130 5.29 2.95 -2.46
C MET A 130 6.27 4.04 -2.88
N ASN A 131 7.25 3.71 -3.72
CA ASN A 131 8.24 4.67 -4.20
C ASN A 131 7.63 5.83 -4.98
N ALA A 132 6.68 5.54 -5.86
CA ALA A 132 6.03 6.57 -6.66
C ALA A 132 5.23 7.54 -5.78
N PHE A 133 4.56 7.04 -4.73
CA PHE A 133 3.74 7.88 -3.87
C PHE A 133 4.51 8.62 -2.77
N PHE A 134 5.70 8.16 -2.36
CA PHE A 134 6.38 8.71 -1.18
C PHE A 134 7.85 9.09 -1.38
N ALA A 135 8.53 8.55 -2.39
CA ALA A 135 9.97 8.71 -2.52
C ALA A 135 10.42 9.38 -3.83
N ARG A 136 9.54 9.48 -4.82
CA ARG A 136 9.85 10.08 -6.12
C ARG A 136 9.05 11.35 -6.34
N ARG A 137 9.59 12.23 -7.17
CA ARG A 137 8.82 13.35 -7.73
C ARG A 137 8.03 12.84 -8.91
N GLU A 138 6.73 12.79 -8.74
CA GLU A 138 5.78 12.35 -9.75
C GLU A 138 4.77 13.47 -10.01
N CYS A 139 4.08 13.40 -11.13
CA CYS A 139 2.96 14.28 -11.39
C CYS A 139 1.73 13.48 -11.82
N MET A 140 0.59 13.87 -11.32
CA MET A 140 -0.71 13.29 -11.67
C MET A 140 -1.66 14.40 -12.07
N ASP A 141 -2.59 14.11 -12.96
CA ASP A 141 -3.61 15.07 -13.36
C ASP A 141 -4.98 14.40 -13.49
N VAL A 142 -6.03 15.19 -13.36
CA VAL A 142 -7.40 14.74 -13.64
C VAL A 142 -7.55 14.52 -15.15
N CYS A 143 -8.21 13.46 -15.53
CA CYS A 143 -8.50 13.18 -16.93
C CYS A 143 -9.96 12.78 -17.12
N ASN A 144 -10.38 12.62 -18.38
CA ASN A 144 -11.78 12.25 -18.69
C ASN A 144 -12.10 10.84 -18.16
N PRO A 145 -13.04 10.69 -17.21
CA PRO A 145 -13.31 9.38 -16.59
C PRO A 145 -13.87 8.35 -17.59
N LYS A 146 -14.67 8.77 -18.56
CA LYS A 146 -15.24 7.86 -19.56
C LYS A 146 -14.15 7.29 -20.48
N GLU A 147 -13.24 8.15 -20.95
CA GLU A 147 -12.13 7.74 -21.80
C GLU A 147 -11.13 6.86 -21.03
N ALA A 148 -10.80 7.22 -19.81
CA ALA A 148 -9.94 6.43 -18.94
C ALA A 148 -10.54 5.05 -18.64
N ASN A 149 -11.83 4.96 -18.37
CA ASN A 149 -12.54 3.69 -18.18
C ASN A 149 -12.63 2.88 -19.49
N HIS A 150 -12.83 3.54 -20.62
CA HIS A 150 -12.77 2.87 -21.93
C HIS A 150 -11.39 2.28 -22.16
N TYR A 151 -10.34 3.04 -21.89
CA TYR A 151 -8.95 2.56 -21.98
C TYR A 151 -8.69 1.34 -21.10
N PHE A 152 -9.08 1.38 -19.81
CA PHE A 152 -8.96 0.20 -18.93
C PHE A 152 -9.66 -1.02 -19.52
N ASN A 153 -10.89 -0.86 -19.97
CA ASN A 153 -11.69 -1.97 -20.51
C ASN A 153 -11.12 -2.51 -21.83
N SER A 154 -10.51 -1.66 -22.67
CA SER A 154 -9.88 -2.08 -23.94
C SER A 154 -8.64 -2.96 -23.74
N LEU A 155 -8.00 -2.89 -22.57
CA LEU A 155 -6.85 -3.71 -22.23
C LEU A 155 -7.24 -5.11 -21.71
N LEU A 156 -8.45 -5.29 -21.18
CA LEU A 156 -8.87 -6.56 -20.56
C LEU A 156 -8.73 -7.78 -21.46
N PRO A 157 -9.04 -7.74 -22.77
CA PRO A 157 -8.85 -8.88 -23.67
C PRO A 157 -7.38 -9.35 -23.76
N ASP A 158 -6.42 -8.45 -23.55
CA ASP A 158 -4.99 -8.73 -23.63
C ASP A 158 -4.42 -9.22 -22.30
N THR A 159 -5.26 -9.45 -21.29
CA THR A 159 -4.83 -9.80 -19.93
C THR A 159 -5.13 -11.23 -19.54
N ILE A 160 -4.37 -11.73 -18.56
CA ILE A 160 -4.65 -12.97 -17.81
C ILE A 160 -4.71 -12.66 -16.33
N ASN A 161 -5.63 -13.29 -15.60
CA ASN A 161 -5.69 -13.13 -14.15
C ASN A 161 -4.47 -13.80 -13.47
N CYS A 162 -3.95 -13.19 -12.40
CA CYS A 162 -2.78 -13.72 -11.69
C CYS A 162 -2.99 -15.12 -11.08
N PHE A 163 -4.23 -15.58 -10.93
CA PHE A 163 -4.57 -16.92 -10.46
C PHE A 163 -4.89 -17.93 -11.59
N ASP A 164 -4.79 -17.49 -12.84
CA ASP A 164 -5.08 -18.39 -13.97
C ASP A 164 -4.03 -19.52 -14.04
N GLY A 165 -4.51 -20.75 -14.27
CA GLY A 165 -3.64 -21.93 -14.36
C GLY A 165 -2.60 -21.86 -15.49
N GLN A 166 -2.86 -21.05 -16.52
CA GLN A 166 -1.95 -20.87 -17.67
C GLN A 166 -0.91 -19.76 -17.45
N ILE A 167 -0.85 -19.16 -16.26
CA ILE A 167 0.03 -18.01 -15.99
C ILE A 167 1.50 -18.31 -16.32
N LYS A 168 1.98 -19.52 -16.03
CA LYS A 168 3.36 -19.94 -16.29
C LYS A 168 3.71 -20.06 -17.78
N ASP A 169 2.70 -20.33 -18.60
CA ASP A 169 2.86 -20.46 -20.05
C ASP A 169 2.77 -19.11 -20.76
N LYS A 170 2.00 -18.18 -20.18
CA LYS A 170 1.71 -16.86 -20.78
C LYS A 170 2.65 -15.75 -20.28
N VAL A 171 3.21 -15.85 -19.07
CA VAL A 171 4.08 -14.85 -18.47
C VAL A 171 5.51 -15.36 -18.36
N SER A 172 6.44 -14.69 -19.03
CA SER A 172 7.87 -14.96 -18.89
C SER A 172 8.42 -14.24 -17.65
N PHE A 173 8.52 -14.96 -16.54
CA PHE A 173 9.06 -14.40 -15.31
C PHE A 173 10.56 -14.10 -15.43
N SER A 174 10.96 -12.88 -15.04
CA SER A 174 12.35 -12.47 -15.04
C SER A 174 13.12 -13.12 -13.88
N SER A 175 14.34 -13.53 -14.15
CA SER A 175 15.31 -13.93 -13.11
C SER A 175 16.08 -12.73 -12.52
N LYS A 176 16.00 -11.54 -13.14
CA LYS A 176 16.67 -10.32 -12.69
C LYS A 176 15.74 -9.51 -11.78
N LYS A 177 16.28 -9.01 -10.67
CA LYS A 177 15.60 -7.96 -9.87
C LYS A 177 15.46 -6.70 -10.73
N ASN A 178 14.26 -6.10 -10.73
CA ASN A 178 14.08 -4.76 -11.26
C ASN A 178 14.68 -3.73 -10.31
N VAL A 179 15.21 -2.65 -10.84
CA VAL A 179 15.71 -1.50 -10.05
C VAL A 179 14.59 -0.89 -9.18
N GLU A 180 13.32 -1.11 -9.50
CA GLU A 180 12.16 -0.69 -8.71
C GLU A 180 11.82 -1.63 -7.54
N ASP A 181 12.40 -2.85 -7.51
CA ASP A 181 12.25 -3.81 -6.40
C ASP A 181 13.20 -3.50 -5.22
N ASP A 182 14.07 -2.48 -5.32
CA ASP A 182 15.07 -2.11 -4.30
C ASP A 182 14.52 -1.25 -3.14
N VAL A 183 13.22 -1.12 -3.00
CA VAL A 183 12.66 -0.68 -1.72
C VAL A 183 12.53 -1.87 -0.81
N ALA A 184 13.25 -1.76 0.26
CA ALA A 184 13.41 -2.69 1.38
C ALA A 184 12.41 -3.85 1.35
N ASP A 185 12.96 -5.05 1.22
CA ASP A 185 12.32 -6.33 1.58
C ASP A 185 11.96 -6.25 3.09
N THR A 186 10.99 -5.40 3.42
CA THR A 186 10.41 -5.37 4.75
C THR A 186 9.70 -6.70 4.90
N ASN A 187 10.14 -7.48 5.87
CA ASN A 187 9.61 -8.80 6.19
C ASN A 187 8.10 -8.72 6.42
N LEU A 188 7.31 -8.81 5.33
CA LEU A 188 5.85 -8.98 5.39
C LEU A 188 5.46 -10.32 6.02
N GLU A 189 6.41 -11.22 6.25
CA GLU A 189 6.20 -12.49 6.94
C GLU A 189 5.68 -12.30 8.36
N ASN A 190 5.89 -11.12 8.96
CA ASN A 190 5.43 -10.78 10.31
C ASN A 190 4.15 -9.93 10.36
N LEU A 191 3.58 -9.53 9.23
CA LEU A 191 2.23 -8.96 9.20
C LEU A 191 1.20 -10.10 9.23
N SER A 192 1.03 -10.73 10.38
CA SER A 192 -0.06 -11.69 10.58
C SER A 192 -1.36 -10.89 10.72
N TRP A 193 -2.13 -10.83 9.65
CA TRP A 193 -3.47 -10.21 9.61
C TRP A 193 -4.47 -10.87 10.55
N GLU A 194 -4.20 -12.08 11.00
CA GLU A 194 -4.95 -12.75 12.06
C GLU A 194 -4.97 -11.94 13.36
N ASN A 195 -4.03 -10.99 13.49
CA ASN A 195 -3.91 -10.09 14.62
C ASN A 195 -4.60 -8.73 14.41
N TYR A 196 -5.12 -8.45 13.22
CA TYR A 196 -6.01 -7.30 12.95
C TYR A 196 -7.50 -7.61 13.15
N GLN A 197 -7.84 -8.78 13.60
CA GLN A 197 -9.14 -8.97 14.21
C GLN A 197 -9.15 -8.07 15.46
N THR A 198 -9.97 -7.03 15.40
CA THR A 198 -10.35 -6.12 16.47
C THR A 198 -9.89 -6.58 17.86
N ILE A 199 -8.61 -6.36 18.17
CA ILE A 199 -8.19 -6.34 19.55
C ILE A 199 -8.69 -4.96 20.01
N GLU A 200 -9.82 -4.96 20.74
CA GLU A 200 -10.13 -3.83 21.60
C GLU A 200 -8.88 -3.61 22.41
N PRO A 201 -8.27 -2.41 22.38
CA PRO A 201 -7.08 -2.16 23.16
C PRO A 201 -7.42 -2.48 24.62
N VAL A 202 -6.67 -3.39 25.21
CA VAL A 202 -6.84 -3.77 26.62
C VAL A 202 -6.44 -2.60 27.50
N ASP A 203 -5.52 -1.78 27.00
CA ASP A 203 -5.06 -0.57 27.65
C ASP A 203 -4.48 0.41 26.62
N THR A 204 -4.44 1.69 26.92
CA THR A 204 -3.91 2.74 26.04
C THR A 204 -2.96 3.65 26.80
N LEU A 205 -1.80 3.93 26.20
CA LEU A 205 -0.84 4.90 26.70
C LEU A 205 -0.66 6.02 25.66
N GLU A 206 -0.96 7.24 26.04
CA GLU A 206 -0.66 8.41 25.22
C GLU A 206 0.78 8.86 25.46
N VAL A 207 1.60 8.78 24.42
CA VAL A 207 3.01 9.17 24.46
C VAL A 207 3.24 10.37 23.55
N SER A 208 3.75 11.48 24.13
CA SER A 208 4.13 12.65 23.33
C SER A 208 5.36 12.33 22.47
N LEU A 209 5.21 12.55 21.15
CA LEU A 209 6.32 12.44 20.20
C LEU A 209 7.13 13.75 20.12
N LEU A 210 6.72 14.79 20.81
CA LEU A 210 7.39 16.09 20.82
C LEU A 210 8.57 16.06 21.79
N LYS A 211 9.50 17.02 21.64
CA LYS A 211 10.54 17.29 22.64
C LYS A 211 9.91 17.66 23.97
N ALA A 212 10.71 17.58 25.04
CA ALA A 212 10.26 17.91 26.38
C ALA A 212 9.72 19.36 26.51
N ASP A 213 10.11 20.28 25.65
CA ASP A 213 9.62 21.65 25.57
C ASP A 213 8.35 21.80 24.72
N GLY A 214 7.84 20.69 24.16
CA GLY A 214 6.63 20.69 23.33
C GLY A 214 6.78 21.30 21.93
N SER A 215 8.00 21.69 21.51
CA SER A 215 8.19 22.51 20.30
C SER A 215 8.15 21.74 18.99
N ASP A 216 8.67 20.53 18.95
CA ASP A 216 8.79 19.74 17.71
C ASP A 216 9.27 18.32 18.01
N THR A 217 9.20 17.44 17.03
CA THR A 217 9.85 16.11 17.08
C THR A 217 11.37 16.27 17.00
N GLY A 218 12.13 15.55 17.83
CA GLY A 218 13.59 15.66 17.83
C GLY A 218 14.21 15.21 16.50
N TYR A 219 15.11 16.03 15.92
CA TYR A 219 15.86 15.64 14.73
C TYR A 219 16.74 14.40 15.00
N GLY A 220 16.54 13.33 14.21
CA GLY A 220 17.29 12.07 14.36
C GLY A 220 17.04 11.32 15.66
N SER A 221 15.87 11.55 16.30
CA SER A 221 15.38 10.83 17.46
C SER A 221 13.89 10.54 17.33
N GLY A 222 13.35 9.62 18.12
CA GLY A 222 11.94 9.25 18.06
C GLY A 222 11.51 8.81 16.64
N VAL A 223 10.45 9.42 16.12
CA VAL A 223 9.95 9.16 14.75
C VAL A 223 10.96 9.53 13.66
N ASN A 224 11.91 10.41 13.97
CA ASN A 224 12.97 10.84 13.05
C ASN A 224 14.30 10.06 13.23
N TRP A 225 14.28 8.93 13.92
CA TRP A 225 15.48 8.14 14.22
C TRP A 225 16.30 7.75 13.00
N GLY A 226 15.65 7.37 11.90
CA GLY A 226 16.30 6.98 10.66
C GLY A 226 16.91 8.13 9.85
N ILE A 227 16.61 9.40 10.19
CA ILE A 227 16.97 10.59 9.38
C ILE A 227 18.30 11.23 9.81
N ARG A 228 19.07 10.66 10.76
CA ARG A 228 20.33 11.27 11.21
C ARG A 228 21.33 11.48 10.09
N LYS A 229 21.88 12.71 10.01
CA LYS A 229 22.99 13.07 9.12
C LYS A 229 24.31 12.50 9.65
N ASN A 230 25.18 12.11 8.70
CA ASN A 230 26.60 11.82 8.86
C ASN A 230 26.98 10.61 9.74
N GLY A 231 27.43 9.54 9.09
CA GLY A 231 28.25 8.49 9.68
C GLY A 231 27.56 7.36 10.43
N TYR A 232 26.30 7.49 10.77
CA TYR A 232 25.54 6.43 11.42
C TYR A 232 24.78 5.57 10.40
N LYS A 233 25.19 4.32 10.24
CA LYS A 233 24.47 3.32 9.44
C LYS A 233 23.17 2.93 10.17
N ARG A 234 22.09 3.67 9.92
CA ARG A 234 20.74 3.34 10.41
C ARG A 234 19.82 3.10 9.24
N ASN A 235 18.88 2.19 9.42
CA ASN A 235 17.81 2.00 8.46
C ASN A 235 16.89 3.25 8.51
N ARG A 236 16.69 3.89 7.36
CA ARG A 236 15.85 5.10 7.25
C ARG A 236 14.40 4.86 7.65
N ASN A 237 13.96 3.61 7.63
CA ASN A 237 12.60 3.20 7.97
C ASN A 237 12.46 2.80 9.45
N GLN A 238 13.49 3.02 10.28
CA GLN A 238 13.41 2.79 11.71
C GLN A 238 13.01 4.05 12.45
N ALA A 239 12.08 3.88 13.38
CA ALA A 239 11.67 4.88 14.37
C ALA A 239 11.63 4.20 15.74
N TYR A 240 11.57 4.99 16.80
CA TYR A 240 11.21 4.49 18.12
C TYR A 240 10.22 5.46 18.77
N ILE A 241 9.42 4.95 19.68
CA ILE A 241 8.50 5.74 20.48
C ILE A 241 9.20 6.01 21.82
N PRO A 242 9.58 7.27 22.13
CA PRO A 242 10.13 7.61 23.44
C PRO A 242 9.01 7.61 24.47
N TYR A 243 9.24 7.01 25.62
CA TYR A 243 8.34 7.08 26.78
C TYR A 243 9.12 7.42 28.04
N ASN A 244 8.43 7.92 29.05
CA ASN A 244 9.04 8.37 30.29
C ASN A 244 9.34 7.20 31.25
N VAL A 245 10.31 7.38 32.11
CA VAL A 245 10.58 6.43 33.22
C VAL A 245 9.35 6.25 34.11
N ALA A 246 8.53 7.28 34.27
CA ALA A 246 7.26 7.21 34.99
C ALA A 246 6.30 6.20 34.36
N ASP A 247 6.10 6.28 33.05
CA ASP A 247 5.21 5.37 32.28
C ASP A 247 5.64 3.89 32.44
N HIS A 248 6.95 3.66 32.54
CA HIS A 248 7.48 2.32 32.79
C HIS A 248 7.18 1.83 34.23
N LYS A 249 7.21 2.73 35.21
CA LYS A 249 6.93 2.38 36.61
C LYS A 249 5.47 2.08 36.88
N ASP A 250 4.56 2.57 36.06
CA ASP A 250 3.12 2.33 36.18
C ASP A 250 2.69 0.92 35.74
N GLY A 251 3.66 0.07 35.33
CA GLY A 251 3.42 -1.34 34.97
C GLY A 251 2.71 -1.53 33.63
N PHE A 252 2.57 -0.48 32.82
CA PHE A 252 1.99 -0.57 31.47
C PHE A 252 2.83 -1.47 30.55
N PHE A 253 4.16 -1.35 30.64
CA PHE A 253 5.07 -2.23 29.89
C PHE A 253 5.44 -3.46 30.73
N PRO A 254 5.39 -4.65 30.15
CA PRO A 254 5.79 -5.86 30.87
C PRO A 254 7.28 -5.84 31.24
N ASP A 255 7.59 -6.40 32.39
CA ASP A 255 8.96 -6.56 32.87
C ASP A 255 9.78 -7.46 31.93
N VAL A 256 11.12 -7.34 32.03
CA VAL A 256 12.04 -8.24 31.35
C VAL A 256 11.83 -9.68 31.83
N ASN A 257 11.77 -10.63 30.89
CA ASN A 257 11.61 -12.04 31.21
C ASN A 257 12.73 -12.54 32.13
N ALA A 258 12.49 -13.61 32.90
CA ALA A 258 13.44 -14.17 33.81
C ALA A 258 14.77 -14.64 33.17
N ASP A 259 14.75 -14.91 31.85
CA ASP A 259 15.93 -15.25 31.05
C ASP A 259 16.68 -14.02 30.49
N GLY A 260 16.23 -12.80 30.83
CA GLY A 260 16.84 -11.55 30.38
C GLY A 260 16.39 -11.10 28.99
N THR A 261 15.46 -11.81 28.36
CA THR A 261 14.86 -11.38 27.08
C THR A 261 13.77 -10.33 27.31
N TYR A 262 13.56 -9.47 26.32
CA TYR A 262 12.48 -8.49 26.36
C TYR A 262 11.19 -9.12 25.86
N PRO A 263 10.06 -8.93 26.56
CA PRO A 263 8.79 -9.39 26.06
C PRO A 263 8.40 -8.66 24.77
N VAL A 264 7.78 -9.38 23.87
CA VAL A 264 7.24 -8.82 22.62
C VAL A 264 5.77 -8.53 22.83
N PHE A 265 5.38 -7.29 22.68
CA PHE A 265 3.97 -6.86 22.70
C PHE A 265 3.65 -6.11 21.40
N LYS A 266 2.37 -6.08 21.08
CA LYS A 266 1.88 -5.41 19.87
C LYS A 266 1.43 -4.01 20.21
N VAL A 267 1.85 -3.05 19.38
CA VAL A 267 1.41 -1.65 19.40
C VAL A 267 0.59 -1.35 18.15
#